data_7c347bb6861e687c053357332685aa98
#
_entry.id   7c347bb6861e687c053357332685aa98
#
_cell.length_a   1.000
_cell.length_b   1.000
_cell.length_c   1.000
_cell.angle_alpha   90.00
_cell.angle_beta   90.00
_cell.angle_gamma   90.00
#
_symmetry.space_group_name_H-M   'P 1'
#
loop_
_entity.id
_entity.type
_entity.pdbx_description
1 polymer ?
#
loop_
_entity_poly.entity_id
_entity_poly.type
_entity_poly.pdbx_seq_one_letter_code
_entity_poly.pdbx_strand_id
1 'polypeptide(L)'
;MPTSTDVFAKVSGHEREDLLRAAREADVLPYFHVLSSPALPVVEMEGAERIMLGSNNYLGLTSDERVIAGAEQALHSYGTGLTGSRLLNGTIPLHLELEQEIAEWMGTEAAIVFSTGHQANLGTLGTLLGPGDTVIVDSADHASILDGCLLSRAKLRPFRHNRLDKLEKMLERAQGDGGGVLVVVDGVFSMEGDLAPLGEISELCDRFGARLMVDEAHGAGVLGAGGAGASELLGVSDRVDLRIGTFSKSLASCGGFAAGSEDVIDYLRIASRAFLFTASAVPAAVGAALSALRVVRSPDGPPLLEAVLACAERLRDGLEDLGFAVVGPQTLPADPGVQEHAPGVRTDTAGVRTIVTPIVPVLVGDDWKAAVLWKALYDAGVFVNTALHPAVPPGGAMLRTSVMATHDSSTIDRALGTFAAVKRDFEAEHGPLPGPGTR
;
A
#
# COMPACT_ATOMS: atom_id res chain seq x y z
N MET A 1 -3.61 39.03 0.24
CA MET A 1 -2.93 38.09 -0.66
C MET A 1 -1.97 38.90 -1.51
N PRO A 2 -0.70 38.59 -1.62
CA PRO A 2 0.18 39.32 -2.51
C PRO A 2 -0.27 39.14 -3.95
N THR A 3 -0.39 40.25 -4.67
CA THR A 3 -0.73 40.29 -6.10
C THR A 3 0.48 39.95 -6.98
N SER A 4 1.31 39.01 -6.56
CA SER A 4 2.47 38.59 -7.34
C SER A 4 2.02 37.73 -8.51
N THR A 5 2.46 38.07 -9.73
CA THR A 5 2.31 37.22 -10.91
C THR A 5 3.35 36.10 -10.96
N ASP A 6 4.30 36.09 -10.02
CA ASP A 6 5.30 35.05 -9.89
C ASP A 6 4.70 33.77 -9.30
N VAL A 7 4.64 32.73 -10.11
CA VAL A 7 4.12 31.41 -9.71
C VAL A 7 4.97 30.75 -8.59
N PHE A 8 6.22 31.16 -8.43
CA PHE A 8 7.11 30.65 -7.38
C PHE A 8 6.98 31.41 -6.05
N ALA A 9 6.31 32.57 -6.03
CA ALA A 9 6.12 33.34 -4.80
C ALA A 9 5.41 32.54 -3.66
N LYS A 10 4.62 31.52 -4.03
CA LYS A 10 3.95 30.62 -3.08
C LYS A 10 4.89 29.62 -2.38
N VAL A 11 6.14 29.47 -2.87
CA VAL A 11 7.13 28.58 -2.24
C VAL A 11 7.62 29.17 -0.93
N SER A 12 7.83 30.49 -0.89
CA SER A 12 8.27 31.20 0.31
C SER A 12 7.10 31.46 1.27
N GLY A 13 7.26 31.08 2.54
CA GLY A 13 6.22 31.26 3.57
C GLY A 13 5.05 30.30 3.48
N HIS A 14 5.26 29.15 2.84
CA HIS A 14 4.30 28.04 2.89
C HIS A 14 4.42 27.34 4.25
N GLU A 15 3.30 27.07 4.89
CA GLU A 15 3.24 26.43 6.23
C GLU A 15 4.11 25.17 6.34
N ARG A 16 4.14 24.33 5.28
CA ARG A 16 5.00 23.15 5.23
C ARG A 16 6.49 23.46 5.22
N GLU A 17 6.91 24.57 4.58
CA GLU A 17 8.31 25.01 4.59
C GLU A 17 8.75 25.38 6.00
N ASP A 18 7.90 26.09 6.75
CA ASP A 18 8.16 26.48 8.13
C ASP A 18 8.25 25.26 9.05
N LEU A 19 7.34 24.29 8.91
CA LEU A 19 7.38 23.02 9.65
C LEU A 19 8.64 22.21 9.35
N LEU A 20 9.02 22.06 8.07
CA LEU A 20 10.23 21.36 7.68
C LEU A 20 11.49 22.04 8.20
N ARG A 21 11.52 23.37 8.19
CA ARG A 21 12.64 24.14 8.75
C ARG A 21 12.74 23.93 10.27
N ALA A 22 11.64 24.07 11.00
CA ALA A 22 11.59 23.83 12.43
C ALA A 22 12.02 22.40 12.79
N ALA A 23 11.55 21.40 12.04
CA ALA A 23 11.93 20.00 12.25
C ALA A 23 13.43 19.76 11.99
N ARG A 24 14.03 20.44 10.99
CA ARG A 24 15.48 20.37 10.72
C ARG A 24 16.30 21.06 11.83
N GLU A 25 15.86 22.25 12.27
CA GLU A 25 16.54 22.98 13.35
C GLU A 25 16.49 22.23 14.69
N ALA A 26 15.40 21.49 14.93
CA ALA A 26 15.24 20.64 16.11
C ALA A 26 15.85 19.23 15.95
N ASP A 27 16.40 18.89 14.79
CA ASP A 27 16.93 17.55 14.45
C ASP A 27 15.89 16.41 14.60
N VAL A 28 14.62 16.69 14.27
CA VAL A 28 13.50 15.73 14.36
C VAL A 28 12.83 15.49 13.01
N LEU A 29 13.51 15.77 11.89
CA LEU A 29 12.95 15.57 10.54
C LEU A 29 12.92 14.07 10.18
N PRO A 30 11.74 13.44 10.06
CA PRO A 30 11.65 11.98 9.83
C PRO A 30 11.77 11.56 8.35
N TYR A 31 12.27 12.43 7.48
CA TYR A 31 12.26 12.24 6.04
C TYR A 31 13.66 12.34 5.42
N PHE A 32 13.84 11.65 4.28
CA PHE A 32 15.03 11.73 3.41
C PHE A 32 16.32 11.14 4.03
N HIS A 33 16.18 10.17 4.94
CA HIS A 33 17.32 9.45 5.52
C HIS A 33 17.97 8.51 4.50
N VAL A 34 19.29 8.46 4.51
CA VAL A 34 20.09 7.72 3.52
C VAL A 34 20.25 6.26 3.97
N LEU A 35 19.70 5.34 3.17
CA LEU A 35 19.92 3.91 3.30
C LEU A 35 21.20 3.52 2.59
N SER A 36 22.18 2.93 3.29
CA SER A 36 23.52 2.57 2.78
C SER A 36 23.71 1.06 2.60
N SER A 37 22.69 0.25 2.85
CA SER A 37 22.70 -1.20 2.68
C SER A 37 21.47 -1.67 1.88
N PRO A 38 21.38 -2.95 1.48
CA PRO A 38 20.14 -3.53 1.00
C PRO A 38 19.00 -3.38 2.02
N ALA A 39 17.74 -3.41 1.55
CA ALA A 39 16.54 -3.29 2.39
C ALA A 39 16.26 -4.60 3.16
N LEU A 40 17.06 -4.88 4.18
CA LEU A 40 17.03 -6.06 5.07
C LEU A 40 16.32 -5.73 6.39
N PRO A 41 16.05 -6.76 7.26
CA PRO A 41 15.52 -6.53 8.62
C PRO A 41 16.38 -5.62 9.50
N VAL A 42 17.69 -5.66 9.32
CA VAL A 42 18.66 -4.72 9.89
C VAL A 42 19.42 -4.06 8.76
N VAL A 43 19.48 -2.76 8.78
CA VAL A 43 20.05 -1.93 7.71
C VAL A 43 21.10 -0.98 8.26
N GLU A 44 21.99 -0.52 7.38
CA GLU A 44 22.86 0.61 7.65
C GLU A 44 22.22 1.89 7.14
N MET A 45 21.99 2.83 8.04
CA MET A 45 21.46 4.17 7.72
C MET A 45 22.30 5.22 8.45
N GLU A 46 22.87 6.16 7.68
CA GLU A 46 23.65 7.28 8.21
C GLU A 46 24.75 6.84 9.17
N GLY A 47 25.44 5.74 8.81
CA GLY A 47 26.60 5.22 9.56
C GLY A 47 26.28 4.43 10.82
N ALA A 48 25.01 4.03 11.04
CA ALA A 48 24.62 3.18 12.14
C ALA A 48 23.64 2.07 11.72
N GLU A 49 23.71 0.93 12.38
CA GLU A 49 22.74 -0.16 12.21
C GLU A 49 21.40 0.21 12.83
N ARG A 50 20.31 -0.12 12.10
CA ARG A 50 18.93 0.08 12.58
C ARG A 50 18.05 -1.10 12.20
N ILE A 51 17.15 -1.48 13.10
CA ILE A 51 16.07 -2.43 12.81
C ILE A 51 15.07 -1.70 11.91
N MET A 52 14.79 -2.26 10.74
CA MET A 52 13.95 -1.66 9.71
C MET A 52 12.49 -2.05 9.88
N LEU A 53 11.72 -1.24 10.56
CA LEU A 53 10.26 -1.38 10.69
C LEU A 53 9.49 -0.34 9.83
N GLY A 54 10.11 0.19 8.78
CA GLY A 54 9.50 1.18 7.87
C GLY A 54 9.44 0.74 6.41
N SER A 55 9.93 -0.46 6.06
CA SER A 55 9.96 -0.94 4.68
C SER A 55 8.66 -1.63 4.27
N ASN A 56 8.24 -1.46 3.01
CA ASN A 56 7.17 -2.21 2.38
C ASN A 56 7.67 -3.49 1.67
N ASN A 57 8.91 -3.91 1.90
CA ASN A 57 9.48 -5.17 1.39
C ASN A 57 8.91 -6.38 2.16
N TYR A 58 7.59 -6.55 2.16
CA TYR A 58 6.86 -7.45 3.06
C TYR A 58 7.38 -8.89 3.05
N LEU A 59 7.73 -9.42 1.89
CA LEU A 59 8.24 -10.78 1.74
C LEU A 59 9.78 -10.88 1.84
N GLY A 60 10.49 -9.74 1.95
CA GLY A 60 11.95 -9.72 2.00
C GLY A 60 12.64 -10.07 0.68
N LEU A 61 11.90 -10.07 -0.44
CA LEU A 61 12.37 -10.58 -1.73
C LEU A 61 13.36 -9.66 -2.45
N THR A 62 13.59 -8.43 -2.01
CA THR A 62 14.57 -7.52 -2.66
C THR A 62 16.00 -8.05 -2.63
N SER A 63 16.30 -8.99 -1.75
CA SER A 63 17.61 -9.63 -1.61
C SER A 63 17.56 -11.16 -1.85
N ASP A 64 16.45 -11.68 -2.39
CA ASP A 64 16.33 -13.08 -2.77
C ASP A 64 17.16 -13.34 -4.03
N GLU A 65 18.03 -14.34 -3.98
CA GLU A 65 18.94 -14.68 -5.08
C GLU A 65 18.22 -14.98 -6.39
N ARG A 66 17.01 -15.56 -6.35
CA ARG A 66 16.18 -15.87 -7.52
C ARG A 66 15.66 -14.60 -8.19
N VAL A 67 15.29 -13.60 -7.38
CA VAL A 67 14.82 -12.29 -7.85
C VAL A 67 15.97 -11.49 -8.44
N ILE A 68 17.13 -11.49 -7.79
CA ILE A 68 18.35 -10.87 -8.28
C ILE A 68 18.77 -11.52 -9.61
N ALA A 69 18.82 -12.85 -9.69
CA ALA A 69 19.17 -13.57 -10.91
C ALA A 69 18.22 -13.25 -12.09
N GLY A 70 16.91 -13.10 -11.82
CA GLY A 70 15.94 -12.69 -12.83
C GLY A 70 16.18 -11.26 -13.34
N ALA A 71 16.54 -10.34 -12.46
CA ALA A 71 16.94 -8.98 -12.83
C ALA A 71 18.23 -8.97 -13.67
N GLU A 72 19.23 -9.71 -13.25
CA GLU A 72 20.52 -9.83 -13.97
C GLU A 72 20.35 -10.44 -15.36
N GLN A 73 19.58 -11.52 -15.47
CA GLN A 73 19.27 -12.15 -16.75
C GLN A 73 18.59 -11.18 -17.70
N ALA A 74 17.60 -10.43 -17.23
CA ALA A 74 16.89 -9.45 -18.04
C ALA A 74 17.81 -8.29 -18.45
N LEU A 75 18.67 -7.82 -17.54
CA LEU A 75 19.67 -6.79 -17.81
C LEU A 75 20.65 -7.23 -18.91
N HIS A 76 21.18 -8.45 -18.83
CA HIS A 76 22.11 -8.97 -19.83
C HIS A 76 21.44 -9.23 -21.19
N SER A 77 20.18 -9.63 -21.21
CA SER A 77 19.46 -9.94 -22.46
C SER A 77 18.98 -8.72 -23.20
N TYR A 78 18.56 -7.65 -22.48
CA TYR A 78 17.87 -6.48 -23.06
C TYR A 78 18.55 -5.15 -22.78
N GLY A 79 19.63 -5.10 -21.99
CA GLY A 79 20.34 -3.88 -21.60
C GLY A 79 19.63 -3.12 -20.47
N THR A 80 20.11 -1.90 -20.23
CA THR A 80 19.68 -1.05 -19.10
C THR A 80 18.34 -0.36 -19.29
N GLY A 81 17.81 -0.32 -20.52
CA GLY A 81 16.54 0.33 -20.84
C GLY A 81 16.14 0.09 -22.29
N LEU A 82 14.86 0.31 -22.59
CA LEU A 82 14.30 0.05 -23.92
C LEU A 82 14.17 1.32 -24.77
N THR A 83 14.41 2.49 -24.18
CA THR A 83 14.41 3.82 -24.84
C THR A 83 13.15 4.13 -25.67
N GLY A 84 12.03 3.53 -25.31
CA GLY A 84 10.74 3.73 -25.97
C GLY A 84 9.56 3.32 -25.10
N SER A 85 8.37 3.70 -25.53
CA SER A 85 7.13 3.28 -24.88
C SER A 85 6.73 1.86 -25.30
N ARG A 86 5.85 1.23 -24.50
CA ARG A 86 5.26 -0.06 -24.81
C ARG A 86 4.57 -0.09 -26.17
N LEU A 87 3.97 1.03 -26.59
CA LEU A 87 3.30 1.16 -27.88
C LEU A 87 4.25 1.05 -29.07
N LEU A 88 5.49 1.54 -28.95
CA LEU A 88 6.44 1.64 -30.07
C LEU A 88 7.45 0.48 -30.06
N ASN A 89 8.61 0.72 -29.45
CA ASN A 89 9.72 -0.22 -29.46
C ASN A 89 10.07 -0.79 -28.07
N GLY A 90 9.29 -0.46 -27.04
CA GLY A 90 9.59 -0.81 -25.65
C GLY A 90 8.84 -2.05 -25.14
N THR A 91 8.24 -2.88 -25.99
CA THR A 91 7.64 -4.16 -25.58
C THR A 91 8.64 -5.30 -25.81
N ILE A 92 8.93 -6.06 -24.76
CA ILE A 92 9.78 -7.26 -24.80
C ILE A 92 8.98 -8.49 -24.30
N PRO A 93 9.42 -9.73 -24.63
CA PRO A 93 8.75 -10.94 -24.20
C PRO A 93 8.45 -11.00 -22.70
N LEU A 94 9.35 -10.53 -21.83
CA LEU A 94 9.15 -10.51 -20.39
C LEU A 94 7.92 -9.70 -19.95
N HIS A 95 7.54 -8.66 -20.69
CA HIS A 95 6.31 -7.91 -20.37
C HIS A 95 5.06 -8.77 -20.59
N LEU A 96 5.01 -9.50 -21.71
CA LEU A 96 3.87 -10.33 -22.05
C LEU A 96 3.75 -11.53 -21.09
N GLU A 97 4.88 -12.12 -20.74
CA GLU A 97 4.96 -13.21 -19.77
C GLU A 97 4.51 -12.75 -18.38
N LEU A 98 4.96 -11.57 -17.91
CA LEU A 98 4.55 -11.00 -16.65
C LEU A 98 3.05 -10.64 -16.64
N GLU A 99 2.53 -10.05 -17.72
CA GLU A 99 1.10 -9.73 -17.88
C GLU A 99 0.25 -11.00 -17.82
N GLN A 100 0.67 -12.07 -18.49
CA GLN A 100 -0.03 -13.37 -18.45
C GLN A 100 -0.02 -13.96 -17.03
N GLU A 101 1.15 -14.02 -16.37
CA GLU A 101 1.26 -14.59 -15.03
C GLU A 101 0.49 -13.78 -13.98
N ILE A 102 0.40 -12.45 -14.13
CA ILE A 102 -0.43 -11.59 -13.27
C ILE A 102 -1.91 -11.89 -13.49
N ALA A 103 -2.37 -12.01 -14.74
CA ALA A 103 -3.77 -12.34 -15.03
C ALA A 103 -4.17 -13.67 -14.38
N GLU A 104 -3.32 -14.70 -14.54
CA GLU A 104 -3.52 -15.99 -13.88
C GLU A 104 -3.55 -15.88 -12.36
N TRP A 105 -2.62 -15.13 -11.76
CA TRP A 105 -2.52 -14.95 -10.32
C TRP A 105 -3.73 -14.21 -9.74
N MET A 106 -4.17 -13.17 -10.43
CA MET A 106 -5.35 -12.40 -10.04
C MET A 106 -6.69 -13.09 -10.39
N GLY A 107 -6.65 -14.19 -11.18
CA GLY A 107 -7.86 -14.87 -11.64
C GLY A 107 -8.70 -14.01 -12.60
N THR A 108 -8.04 -13.24 -13.48
CA THR A 108 -8.67 -12.36 -14.47
C THR A 108 -8.33 -12.81 -15.91
N GLU A 109 -9.05 -12.27 -16.91
CA GLU A 109 -8.83 -12.63 -18.30
C GLU A 109 -7.53 -12.06 -18.87
N ALA A 110 -7.15 -10.84 -18.43
CA ALA A 110 -5.96 -10.16 -18.92
C ALA A 110 -5.37 -9.23 -17.86
N ALA A 111 -4.11 -8.80 -18.10
CA ALA A 111 -3.45 -7.76 -17.33
C ALA A 111 -2.60 -6.85 -18.22
N ILE A 112 -2.27 -5.66 -17.74
CA ILE A 112 -1.38 -4.69 -18.35
C ILE A 112 -0.39 -4.15 -17.33
N VAL A 113 0.90 -4.08 -17.71
CA VAL A 113 2.00 -3.62 -16.84
C VAL A 113 2.36 -2.17 -17.13
N PHE A 114 2.37 -1.36 -16.07
CA PHE A 114 2.80 0.04 -16.05
C PHE A 114 4.19 0.20 -15.42
N SER A 115 4.85 1.33 -15.67
CA SER A 115 6.19 1.60 -15.13
C SER A 115 6.20 1.86 -13.61
N THR A 116 5.07 2.22 -13.01
CA THR A 116 4.87 2.35 -11.55
C THR A 116 3.42 2.02 -11.16
N GLY A 117 3.19 1.67 -9.88
CA GLY A 117 1.83 1.51 -9.34
C GLY A 117 1.01 2.81 -9.40
N HIS A 118 1.65 3.96 -9.18
CA HIS A 118 1.00 5.27 -9.34
C HIS A 118 0.46 5.45 -10.77
N GLN A 119 1.27 5.12 -11.79
CA GLN A 119 0.82 5.18 -13.19
C GLN A 119 -0.29 4.16 -13.52
N ALA A 120 -0.32 3.02 -12.85
CA ALA A 120 -1.40 2.04 -13.02
C ALA A 120 -2.75 2.65 -12.61
N ASN A 121 -2.85 3.28 -11.43
CA ASN A 121 -4.04 4.01 -11.02
C ASN A 121 -4.37 5.19 -11.95
N LEU A 122 -3.40 6.06 -12.19
CA LEU A 122 -3.58 7.25 -13.02
C LEU A 122 -4.02 6.88 -14.44
N GLY A 123 -3.38 5.86 -15.03
CA GLY A 123 -3.64 5.38 -16.37
C GLY A 123 -4.98 4.68 -16.51
N THR A 124 -5.38 3.91 -15.53
CA THR A 124 -6.66 3.19 -15.52
C THR A 124 -7.82 4.16 -15.32
N LEU A 125 -7.82 4.92 -14.24
CA LEU A 125 -8.91 5.84 -13.89
C LEU A 125 -9.05 6.99 -14.90
N GLY A 126 -7.91 7.60 -15.30
CA GLY A 126 -7.89 8.69 -16.26
C GLY A 126 -8.29 8.29 -17.68
N THR A 127 -8.38 6.97 -17.96
CA THR A 127 -8.77 6.45 -19.29
C THR A 127 -10.20 5.91 -19.31
N LEU A 128 -10.60 5.19 -18.26
CA LEU A 128 -11.92 4.55 -18.20
C LEU A 128 -13.03 5.53 -17.86
N LEU A 129 -12.72 6.57 -17.11
CA LEU A 129 -13.70 7.56 -16.64
C LEU A 129 -13.67 8.83 -17.47
N GLY A 130 -14.81 9.51 -17.55
CA GLY A 130 -14.96 10.78 -18.24
C GLY A 130 -15.96 11.73 -17.55
N PRO A 131 -16.17 12.94 -18.11
CA PRO A 131 -17.01 13.98 -17.46
C PRO A 131 -18.46 13.58 -17.19
N GLY A 132 -18.96 12.53 -17.86
CA GLY A 132 -20.32 12.00 -17.65
C GLY A 132 -20.44 11.00 -16.51
N ASP A 133 -19.30 10.46 -16.05
CA ASP A 133 -19.27 9.38 -15.09
C ASP A 133 -19.14 9.87 -13.64
N THR A 134 -19.47 9.00 -12.70
CA THR A 134 -19.26 9.22 -11.26
C THR A 134 -18.25 8.20 -10.73
N VAL A 135 -17.25 8.68 -9.99
CA VAL A 135 -16.31 7.85 -9.24
C VAL A 135 -16.50 8.07 -7.74
N ILE A 136 -16.68 6.99 -7.00
CA ILE A 136 -16.90 7.00 -5.56
C ILE A 136 -15.67 6.35 -4.93
N VAL A 137 -14.99 7.08 -4.02
CA VAL A 137 -13.71 6.67 -3.42
C VAL A 137 -13.79 6.70 -1.90
N ASP A 138 -13.04 5.84 -1.22
CA ASP A 138 -12.84 5.99 0.22
C ASP A 138 -11.95 7.23 0.52
N SER A 139 -12.20 7.91 1.60
CA SER A 139 -11.43 9.10 1.99
C SER A 139 -9.99 8.79 2.41
N ALA A 140 -9.66 7.53 2.66
CA ALA A 140 -8.32 7.04 2.99
C ALA A 140 -7.60 6.40 1.80
N ASP A 141 -8.23 6.35 0.61
CA ASP A 141 -7.61 5.81 -0.61
C ASP A 141 -6.31 6.53 -0.96
N HIS A 142 -5.40 5.78 -1.57
CA HIS A 142 -4.10 6.28 -1.95
C HIS A 142 -4.17 7.48 -2.92
N ALA A 143 -3.25 8.44 -2.76
CA ALA A 143 -3.22 9.69 -3.55
C ALA A 143 -3.25 9.46 -5.07
N SER A 144 -2.67 8.37 -5.57
CA SER A 144 -2.70 8.04 -7.01
C SER A 144 -4.10 7.74 -7.54
N ILE A 145 -5.00 7.23 -6.69
CA ILE A 145 -6.42 7.03 -7.03
C ILE A 145 -7.07 8.40 -7.20
N LEU A 146 -6.88 9.30 -6.23
CA LEU A 146 -7.41 10.67 -6.31
C LEU A 146 -6.88 11.43 -7.53
N ASP A 147 -5.58 11.32 -7.83
CA ASP A 147 -4.96 11.95 -9.01
C ASP A 147 -5.57 11.41 -10.31
N GLY A 148 -5.79 10.10 -10.41
CA GLY A 148 -6.47 9.48 -11.54
C GLY A 148 -7.91 9.96 -11.71
N CYS A 149 -8.66 10.05 -10.61
CA CYS A 149 -10.01 10.60 -10.60
C CYS A 149 -10.06 12.06 -11.06
N LEU A 150 -9.16 12.90 -10.56
CA LEU A 150 -9.08 14.31 -10.97
C LEU A 150 -8.71 14.46 -12.44
N LEU A 151 -7.80 13.65 -12.96
CA LEU A 151 -7.40 13.65 -14.37
C LEU A 151 -8.55 13.26 -15.27
N SER A 152 -9.41 12.32 -14.88
CA SER A 152 -10.56 11.84 -15.65
C SER A 152 -11.64 12.89 -15.85
N ARG A 153 -11.72 13.90 -14.97
CA ARG A 153 -12.81 14.89 -14.86
C ARG A 153 -14.17 14.26 -14.56
N ALA A 154 -14.23 13.02 -14.13
CA ALA A 154 -15.44 12.41 -13.62
C ALA A 154 -15.92 13.12 -12.35
N LYS A 155 -17.17 12.93 -12.00
CA LYS A 155 -17.73 13.47 -10.77
C LYS A 155 -17.20 12.68 -9.57
N LEU A 156 -16.23 13.24 -8.84
CA LEU A 156 -15.62 12.62 -7.68
C LEU A 156 -16.52 12.76 -6.44
N ARG A 157 -16.85 11.63 -5.80
CA ARG A 157 -17.65 11.55 -4.57
C ARG A 157 -16.91 10.74 -3.50
N PRO A 158 -16.15 11.39 -2.61
CA PRO A 158 -15.53 10.68 -1.50
C PRO A 158 -16.57 10.29 -0.45
N PHE A 159 -16.42 9.09 0.13
CA PHE A 159 -17.13 8.68 1.34
C PHE A 159 -16.17 8.50 2.51
N ARG A 160 -16.68 8.64 3.73
CA ARG A 160 -15.86 8.51 4.93
C ARG A 160 -15.36 7.07 5.08
N HIS A 161 -14.09 6.94 5.44
CA HIS A 161 -13.35 5.69 5.57
C HIS A 161 -14.18 4.56 6.20
N ASN A 162 -14.28 3.45 5.46
CA ASN A 162 -14.99 2.21 5.80
C ASN A 162 -16.45 2.41 6.25
N ARG A 163 -17.12 3.54 5.87
CA ARG A 163 -18.51 3.81 6.25
C ARG A 163 -19.47 3.43 5.13
N LEU A 164 -19.97 2.19 5.18
CA LEU A 164 -20.94 1.64 4.22
C LEU A 164 -22.21 2.48 4.09
N ASP A 165 -22.71 3.05 5.23
CA ASP A 165 -23.86 3.97 5.21
C ASP A 165 -23.61 5.26 4.44
N LYS A 166 -22.33 5.66 4.27
CA LYS A 166 -21.94 6.81 3.45
C LYS A 166 -21.75 6.39 2.00
N LEU A 167 -21.14 5.23 1.74
CA LEU A 167 -21.02 4.66 0.41
C LEU A 167 -22.40 4.50 -0.23
N GLU A 168 -23.36 3.87 0.47
CA GLU A 168 -24.73 3.70 -0.02
C GLU A 168 -25.38 5.03 -0.42
N LYS A 169 -25.25 6.08 0.41
CA LYS A 169 -25.75 7.42 0.07
C LYS A 169 -25.06 8.04 -1.15
N MET A 170 -23.78 7.74 -1.40
CA MET A 170 -23.11 8.23 -2.61
C MET A 170 -23.61 7.48 -3.85
N LEU A 171 -23.83 6.17 -3.73
CA LEU A 171 -24.41 5.35 -4.80
C LEU A 171 -25.85 5.79 -5.14
N GLU A 172 -26.71 6.03 -4.13
CA GLU A 172 -28.05 6.59 -4.33
C GLU A 172 -28.01 7.91 -5.10
N ARG A 173 -27.11 8.82 -4.74
CA ARG A 173 -26.94 10.10 -5.43
C ARG A 173 -26.44 9.95 -6.87
N ALA A 174 -25.56 8.97 -7.10
CA ALA A 174 -25.01 8.71 -8.43
C ALA A 174 -26.07 8.24 -9.42
N GLN A 175 -27.17 7.58 -8.96
CA GLN A 175 -28.29 7.18 -9.83
C GLN A 175 -28.95 8.36 -10.56
N GLY A 176 -28.88 9.56 -9.99
CA GLY A 176 -29.42 10.78 -10.61
C GLY A 176 -28.45 11.52 -11.51
N ASP A 177 -27.17 11.12 -11.56
CA ASP A 177 -26.15 11.84 -12.32
C ASP A 177 -26.12 11.44 -13.81
N GLY A 178 -26.57 10.24 -14.17
CA GLY A 178 -26.36 9.62 -15.48
C GLY A 178 -24.91 9.20 -15.68
N GLY A 179 -24.62 8.41 -16.71
CA GLY A 179 -23.29 7.86 -16.96
C GLY A 179 -22.97 6.63 -16.12
N GLY A 180 -21.71 6.16 -16.21
CA GLY A 180 -21.22 5.01 -15.45
C GLY A 180 -20.87 5.39 -14.00
N VAL A 181 -20.90 4.38 -13.12
CA VAL A 181 -20.49 4.52 -11.71
C VAL A 181 -19.38 3.52 -11.41
N LEU A 182 -18.24 4.01 -10.91
CA LEU A 182 -17.13 3.19 -10.42
C LEU A 182 -16.91 3.47 -8.94
N VAL A 183 -16.91 2.41 -8.14
CA VAL A 183 -16.42 2.46 -6.75
C VAL A 183 -14.97 2.02 -6.76
N VAL A 184 -14.11 2.76 -6.07
CA VAL A 184 -12.68 2.46 -5.94
C VAL A 184 -12.33 2.45 -4.47
N VAL A 185 -11.59 1.43 -4.02
CA VAL A 185 -11.08 1.35 -2.65
C VAL A 185 -9.70 0.66 -2.63
N ASP A 186 -8.85 1.04 -1.68
CA ASP A 186 -7.70 0.22 -1.31
C ASP A 186 -8.19 -1.09 -0.68
N GLY A 187 -7.63 -2.23 -1.07
CA GLY A 187 -7.92 -3.52 -0.43
C GLY A 187 -7.39 -3.56 1.00
N VAL A 188 -6.17 -3.03 1.19
CA VAL A 188 -5.55 -2.76 2.50
C VAL A 188 -5.08 -1.30 2.51
N PHE A 189 -5.55 -0.52 3.46
CA PHE A 189 -5.21 0.89 3.58
C PHE A 189 -3.79 1.09 4.12
N SER A 190 -3.06 1.96 3.46
CA SER A 190 -1.61 2.09 3.64
C SER A 190 -1.17 2.64 5.00
N MET A 191 -2.00 3.44 5.65
CA MET A 191 -1.70 4.11 6.94
C MET A 191 -2.30 3.34 8.11
N GLU A 192 -3.56 2.99 8.03
CA GLU A 192 -4.33 2.30 9.07
C GLU A 192 -4.01 0.80 9.14
N GLY A 193 -3.61 0.20 8.01
CA GLY A 193 -3.34 -1.23 7.91
C GLY A 193 -4.59 -2.11 8.00
N ASP A 194 -5.79 -1.52 7.94
CA ASP A 194 -7.07 -2.23 7.91
C ASP A 194 -7.51 -2.52 6.46
N LEU A 195 -8.60 -3.26 6.31
CA LEU A 195 -9.15 -3.67 5.02
C LEU A 195 -10.43 -2.92 4.70
N ALA A 196 -10.69 -2.74 3.41
CA ALA A 196 -12.04 -2.41 2.96
C ALA A 196 -12.99 -3.60 3.20
N PRO A 197 -14.24 -3.37 3.65
CA PRO A 197 -15.26 -4.41 3.78
C PRO A 197 -15.80 -4.81 2.39
N LEU A 198 -14.96 -5.53 1.60
CA LEU A 198 -15.19 -5.79 0.18
C LEU A 198 -16.45 -6.63 -0.07
N GLY A 199 -16.85 -7.50 0.86
CA GLY A 199 -18.10 -8.26 0.78
C GLY A 199 -19.30 -7.34 0.63
N GLU A 200 -19.48 -6.46 1.60
CA GLU A 200 -20.59 -5.51 1.64
C GLU A 200 -20.47 -4.44 0.55
N ILE A 201 -19.26 -3.99 0.24
CA ILE A 201 -19.03 -3.03 -0.86
C ILE A 201 -19.46 -3.65 -2.20
N SER A 202 -19.08 -4.90 -2.48
CA SER A 202 -19.49 -5.59 -3.71
C SER A 202 -21.00 -5.79 -3.79
N GLU A 203 -21.67 -6.10 -2.66
CA GLU A 203 -23.13 -6.20 -2.61
C GLU A 203 -23.83 -4.87 -2.92
N LEU A 204 -23.27 -3.77 -2.41
CA LEU A 204 -23.75 -2.43 -2.74
C LEU A 204 -23.53 -2.12 -4.23
N CYS A 205 -22.36 -2.43 -4.78
CA CYS A 205 -22.08 -2.24 -6.21
C CYS A 205 -23.09 -3.00 -7.08
N ASP A 206 -23.33 -4.27 -6.82
CA ASP A 206 -24.32 -5.08 -7.56
C ASP A 206 -25.73 -4.46 -7.48
N ARG A 207 -26.15 -4.07 -6.29
CA ARG A 207 -27.49 -3.49 -6.07
C ARG A 207 -27.72 -2.19 -6.83
N PHE A 208 -26.68 -1.38 -6.98
CA PHE A 208 -26.76 -0.09 -7.66
C PHE A 208 -26.26 -0.12 -9.11
N GLY A 209 -25.80 -1.28 -9.60
CA GLY A 209 -25.23 -1.42 -10.96
C GLY A 209 -23.91 -0.67 -11.15
N ALA A 210 -23.13 -0.49 -10.09
CA ALA A 210 -21.81 0.11 -10.12
C ALA A 210 -20.72 -0.95 -10.39
N ARG A 211 -19.59 -0.54 -10.97
CA ARG A 211 -18.39 -1.35 -11.08
C ARG A 211 -17.49 -1.15 -9.86
N LEU A 212 -16.67 -2.17 -9.54
CA LEU A 212 -15.76 -2.16 -8.41
C LEU A 212 -14.30 -2.32 -8.87
N MET A 213 -13.45 -1.40 -8.45
CA MET A 213 -12.00 -1.47 -8.59
C MET A 213 -11.37 -1.53 -7.19
N VAL A 214 -10.43 -2.48 -7.01
CA VAL A 214 -9.68 -2.64 -5.76
C VAL A 214 -8.19 -2.45 -6.01
N ASP A 215 -7.56 -1.56 -5.25
CA ASP A 215 -6.09 -1.44 -5.22
C ASP A 215 -5.52 -2.43 -4.21
N GLU A 216 -4.88 -3.47 -4.71
CA GLU A 216 -4.25 -4.55 -3.94
C GLU A 216 -2.77 -4.27 -3.62
N ALA A 217 -2.31 -3.02 -3.73
CA ALA A 217 -0.90 -2.67 -3.55
C ALA A 217 -0.32 -3.14 -2.20
N HIS A 218 -1.11 -3.21 -1.14
CA HIS A 218 -0.72 -3.71 0.18
C HIS A 218 -1.25 -5.11 0.51
N GLY A 219 -2.20 -5.63 -0.30
CA GLY A 219 -2.75 -6.97 -0.15
C GLY A 219 -2.01 -8.03 -0.97
N ALA A 220 -1.64 -7.68 -2.20
CA ALA A 220 -0.97 -8.58 -3.13
C ALA A 220 0.39 -9.06 -2.61
N GLY A 221 0.59 -10.37 -2.62
CA GLY A 221 1.76 -11.05 -2.06
C GLY A 221 1.69 -11.25 -0.54
N VAL A 222 0.59 -10.88 0.13
CA VAL A 222 0.48 -10.93 1.61
C VAL A 222 -0.78 -11.63 2.06
N LEU A 223 -1.93 -11.31 1.47
CA LEU A 223 -3.24 -11.80 1.89
C LEU A 223 -3.82 -12.78 0.88
N GLY A 224 -4.66 -13.70 1.39
CA GLY A 224 -5.25 -14.79 0.62
C GLY A 224 -4.33 -16.02 0.54
N ALA A 225 -4.90 -17.17 0.26
CA ALA A 225 -4.18 -18.45 0.21
C ALA A 225 -3.15 -18.50 -0.94
N GLY A 226 -3.47 -17.85 -2.07
CA GLY A 226 -2.57 -17.68 -3.22
C GLY A 226 -1.79 -16.36 -3.19
N GLY A 227 -1.99 -15.53 -2.17
CA GLY A 227 -1.38 -14.21 -2.06
C GLY A 227 -1.95 -13.18 -3.04
N ALA A 228 -3.13 -13.40 -3.62
CA ALA A 228 -3.70 -12.48 -4.60
C ALA A 228 -4.37 -11.24 -3.99
N GLY A 229 -4.38 -11.13 -2.65
CA GLY A 229 -4.76 -9.93 -1.96
C GLY A 229 -6.05 -10.02 -1.16
N ALA A 230 -6.59 -8.86 -0.77
CA ALA A 230 -7.79 -8.75 0.06
C ALA A 230 -9.04 -9.33 -0.62
N SER A 231 -9.16 -9.16 -1.94
CA SER A 231 -10.26 -9.70 -2.74
C SER A 231 -10.32 -11.23 -2.68
N GLU A 232 -9.16 -11.89 -2.71
CA GLU A 232 -9.05 -13.34 -2.56
C GLU A 232 -9.39 -13.76 -1.13
N LEU A 233 -8.77 -13.10 -0.13
CA LEU A 233 -8.97 -13.40 1.29
C LEU A 233 -10.45 -13.33 1.68
N LEU A 234 -11.16 -12.30 1.19
CA LEU A 234 -12.56 -12.05 1.49
C LEU A 234 -13.55 -12.79 0.57
N GLY A 235 -13.03 -13.63 -0.35
CA GLY A 235 -13.85 -14.49 -1.21
C GLY A 235 -14.71 -13.74 -2.23
N VAL A 236 -14.27 -12.54 -2.65
CA VAL A 236 -15.03 -11.68 -3.57
C VAL A 236 -14.32 -11.45 -4.91
N SER A 237 -13.33 -12.27 -5.22
CA SER A 237 -12.50 -12.10 -6.43
C SER A 237 -13.30 -12.03 -7.73
N ASP A 238 -14.39 -12.77 -7.84
CA ASP A 238 -15.28 -12.80 -9.00
C ASP A 238 -16.22 -11.59 -9.11
N ARG A 239 -16.29 -10.76 -8.05
CA ARG A 239 -17.13 -9.55 -7.97
C ARG A 239 -16.34 -8.25 -8.11
N VAL A 240 -15.02 -8.34 -8.23
CA VAL A 240 -14.13 -7.19 -8.45
C VAL A 240 -13.81 -7.10 -9.94
N ASP A 241 -14.25 -6.01 -10.58
CA ASP A 241 -14.07 -5.81 -12.03
C ASP A 241 -12.63 -5.50 -12.41
N LEU A 242 -11.92 -4.75 -11.57
CA LEU A 242 -10.54 -4.34 -11.80
C LEU A 242 -9.71 -4.46 -10.53
N ARG A 243 -8.52 -5.03 -10.65
CA ARG A 243 -7.50 -5.07 -9.61
C ARG A 243 -6.27 -4.31 -10.04
N ILE A 244 -5.84 -3.40 -9.18
CA ILE A 244 -4.59 -2.67 -9.35
C ILE A 244 -3.57 -3.24 -8.38
N GLY A 245 -2.30 -3.26 -8.76
CA GLY A 245 -1.23 -3.64 -7.86
C GLY A 245 0.07 -2.96 -8.19
N THR A 246 1.05 -3.14 -7.32
CA THR A 246 2.39 -2.57 -7.48
C THR A 246 3.46 -3.64 -7.31
N PHE A 247 4.60 -3.45 -8.01
CA PHE A 247 5.77 -4.29 -7.82
C PHE A 247 6.72 -3.74 -6.74
N SER A 248 6.47 -2.52 -6.25
CA SER A 248 7.39 -1.81 -5.35
C SER A 248 7.27 -2.22 -3.87
N LYS A 249 6.55 -3.30 -3.58
CA LYS A 249 6.35 -3.83 -2.23
C LYS A 249 6.68 -5.33 -2.21
N SER A 250 5.69 -6.22 -2.05
CA SER A 250 5.90 -7.68 -1.98
C SER A 250 6.64 -8.25 -3.21
N LEU A 251 6.45 -7.68 -4.39
CA LEU A 251 7.12 -8.13 -5.62
C LEU A 251 8.51 -7.51 -5.84
N ALA A 252 9.07 -6.81 -4.84
CA ALA A 252 10.48 -6.47 -4.71
C ALA A 252 11.12 -5.75 -5.92
N SER A 253 10.34 -4.96 -6.68
CA SER A 253 10.80 -4.30 -7.90
C SER A 253 10.21 -2.90 -8.04
N CYS A 254 10.15 -2.36 -9.25
CA CYS A 254 9.47 -1.11 -9.59
C CYS A 254 8.52 -1.37 -10.77
N GLY A 255 7.29 -0.90 -10.64
CA GLY A 255 6.24 -1.06 -11.63
C GLY A 255 4.88 -1.21 -10.96
N GLY A 256 3.88 -1.49 -11.78
CA GLY A 256 2.52 -1.79 -11.33
C GLY A 256 1.72 -2.44 -12.43
N PHE A 257 0.49 -2.84 -12.13
CA PHE A 257 -0.37 -3.50 -13.08
C PHE A 257 -1.84 -3.13 -12.85
N ALA A 258 -2.63 -3.30 -13.91
CA ALA A 258 -4.08 -3.42 -13.83
C ALA A 258 -4.48 -4.78 -14.42
N ALA A 259 -5.42 -5.48 -13.77
CA ALA A 259 -5.92 -6.79 -14.18
C ALA A 259 -7.46 -6.79 -14.18
N GLY A 260 -8.08 -7.37 -15.22
CA GLY A 260 -9.52 -7.38 -15.40
C GLY A 260 -9.94 -8.13 -16.65
N SER A 261 -11.11 -7.80 -17.23
CA SER A 261 -11.57 -8.39 -18.47
C SER A 261 -10.68 -8.00 -19.65
N GLU A 262 -10.57 -8.88 -20.65
CA GLU A 262 -9.75 -8.67 -21.85
C GLU A 262 -10.12 -7.37 -22.58
N ASP A 263 -11.40 -7.11 -22.77
CA ASP A 263 -11.89 -5.90 -23.45
C ASP A 263 -11.44 -4.61 -22.75
N VAL A 264 -11.48 -4.58 -21.42
CA VAL A 264 -11.04 -3.40 -20.63
C VAL A 264 -9.53 -3.24 -20.72
N ILE A 265 -8.77 -4.31 -20.59
CA ILE A 265 -7.31 -4.26 -20.65
C ILE A 265 -6.84 -3.87 -22.05
N ASP A 266 -7.47 -4.38 -23.11
CA ASP A 266 -7.14 -4.00 -24.49
C ASP A 266 -7.47 -2.53 -24.76
N TYR A 267 -8.58 -2.03 -24.22
CA TYR A 267 -8.87 -0.60 -24.28
C TYR A 267 -7.80 0.24 -23.56
N LEU A 268 -7.35 -0.18 -22.39
CA LEU A 268 -6.24 0.51 -21.69
C LEU A 268 -4.96 0.51 -22.52
N ARG A 269 -4.63 -0.58 -23.22
CA ARG A 269 -3.43 -0.68 -24.06
C ARG A 269 -3.39 0.34 -25.19
N ILE A 270 -4.54 0.72 -25.74
CA ILE A 270 -4.63 1.65 -26.88
C ILE A 270 -5.03 3.07 -26.49
N ALA A 271 -5.57 3.31 -25.32
CA ALA A 271 -6.14 4.59 -24.92
C ALA A 271 -5.44 5.24 -23.72
N SER A 272 -4.77 4.44 -22.83
CA SER A 272 -4.18 4.97 -21.61
C SER A 272 -2.94 5.83 -21.90
N ARG A 273 -3.09 7.16 -21.70
CA ARG A 273 -2.00 8.10 -21.93
C ARG A 273 -0.77 7.84 -21.05
N ALA A 274 -0.99 7.44 -19.79
CA ALA A 274 0.08 7.10 -18.87
C ALA A 274 0.86 5.82 -19.29
N PHE A 275 0.28 4.99 -20.14
CA PHE A 275 0.91 3.83 -20.75
C PHE A 275 1.55 4.17 -22.10
N LEU A 276 0.85 4.89 -22.95
CA LEU A 276 1.28 5.17 -24.32
C LEU A 276 2.45 6.18 -24.41
N PHE A 277 2.45 7.18 -23.51
CA PHE A 277 3.36 8.33 -23.58
C PHE A 277 4.40 8.34 -22.46
N THR A 278 4.78 7.18 -21.99
CA THR A 278 5.87 6.97 -21.01
C THR A 278 6.87 5.94 -21.54
N ALA A 279 8.08 5.97 -21.02
CA ALA A 279 9.04 4.90 -21.27
C ALA A 279 8.57 3.59 -20.61
N SER A 280 8.85 2.46 -21.26
CA SER A 280 8.67 1.14 -20.67
C SER A 280 9.45 0.98 -19.39
N ALA A 281 8.97 0.14 -18.50
CA ALA A 281 9.73 -0.33 -17.34
C ALA A 281 11.07 -0.94 -17.80
N VAL A 282 12.12 -0.69 -17.03
CA VAL A 282 13.46 -1.20 -17.39
C VAL A 282 13.50 -2.73 -17.28
N PRO A 283 14.24 -3.42 -18.19
CA PRO A 283 14.25 -4.89 -18.24
C PRO A 283 14.54 -5.56 -16.90
N ALA A 284 15.54 -5.06 -16.15
CA ALA A 284 15.88 -5.60 -14.84
C ALA A 284 14.71 -5.56 -13.85
N ALA A 285 13.91 -4.48 -13.85
CA ALA A 285 12.75 -4.38 -12.97
C ALA A 285 11.63 -5.36 -13.37
N VAL A 286 11.42 -5.57 -14.69
CA VAL A 286 10.44 -6.54 -15.18
C VAL A 286 10.88 -7.97 -14.83
N GLY A 287 12.15 -8.31 -15.04
CA GLY A 287 12.72 -9.62 -14.69
C GLY A 287 12.66 -9.91 -13.18
N ALA A 288 12.95 -8.90 -12.34
CA ALA A 288 12.80 -9.01 -10.90
C ALA A 288 11.33 -9.27 -10.49
N ALA A 289 10.39 -8.47 -11.01
CA ALA A 289 8.97 -8.63 -10.70
C ALA A 289 8.42 -10.00 -11.09
N LEU A 290 8.79 -10.49 -12.28
CA LEU A 290 8.40 -11.81 -12.77
C LEU A 290 8.96 -12.93 -11.88
N SER A 291 10.22 -12.83 -11.49
CA SER A 291 10.85 -13.81 -10.60
C SER A 291 10.24 -13.79 -9.21
N ALA A 292 9.97 -12.59 -8.65
CA ALA A 292 9.29 -12.46 -7.36
C ALA A 292 7.88 -13.04 -7.38
N LEU A 293 7.10 -12.78 -8.44
CA LEU A 293 5.77 -13.36 -8.63
C LEU A 293 5.84 -14.90 -8.66
N ARG A 294 6.82 -15.47 -9.35
CA ARG A 294 7.04 -16.93 -9.40
C ARG A 294 7.40 -17.50 -8.04
N VAL A 295 8.17 -16.79 -7.21
CA VAL A 295 8.43 -17.18 -5.82
C VAL A 295 7.13 -17.21 -5.03
N VAL A 296 6.31 -16.15 -5.11
CA VAL A 296 5.01 -16.08 -4.40
C VAL A 296 4.07 -17.22 -4.82
N ARG A 297 4.03 -17.56 -6.11
CA ARG A 297 3.17 -18.64 -6.67
C ARG A 297 3.76 -20.05 -6.52
N SER A 298 5.00 -20.18 -6.05
CA SER A 298 5.65 -21.46 -5.79
C SER A 298 5.29 -22.03 -4.41
N PRO A 299 5.69 -23.29 -4.11
CA PRO A 299 5.56 -23.84 -2.76
C PRO A 299 6.27 -23.04 -1.66
N ASP A 300 7.21 -22.15 -2.00
CA ASP A 300 7.90 -21.28 -1.03
C ASP A 300 7.07 -20.05 -0.66
N GLY A 301 6.03 -19.70 -1.43
CA GLY A 301 5.19 -18.53 -1.19
C GLY A 301 4.42 -18.60 0.14
N PRO A 302 3.57 -19.62 0.37
CA PRO A 302 2.79 -19.71 1.60
C PRO A 302 3.61 -19.56 2.89
N PRO A 303 4.80 -20.19 3.05
CA PRO A 303 5.65 -19.95 4.23
C PRO A 303 6.08 -18.49 4.40
N LEU A 304 6.30 -17.73 3.32
CA LEU A 304 6.64 -16.30 3.40
C LEU A 304 5.45 -15.47 3.87
N LEU A 305 4.24 -15.78 3.36
CA LEU A 305 3.02 -15.11 3.80
C LEU A 305 2.76 -15.37 5.29
N GLU A 306 2.89 -16.61 5.74
CA GLU A 306 2.76 -16.97 7.16
C GLU A 306 3.79 -16.24 8.02
N ALA A 307 5.05 -16.20 7.58
CA ALA A 307 6.14 -15.57 8.34
C ALA A 307 5.92 -14.07 8.53
N VAL A 308 5.53 -13.32 7.47
CA VAL A 308 5.31 -11.86 7.61
C VAL A 308 4.15 -11.55 8.54
N LEU A 309 3.07 -12.34 8.49
CA LEU A 309 1.90 -12.13 9.33
C LEU A 309 2.16 -12.52 10.77
N ALA A 310 2.93 -13.61 11.02
CA ALA A 310 3.38 -13.96 12.36
C ALA A 310 4.29 -12.89 12.99
N CYS A 311 5.17 -12.25 12.19
CA CYS A 311 5.98 -11.12 12.64
C CYS A 311 5.11 -9.91 12.99
N ALA A 312 4.07 -9.63 12.18
CA ALA A 312 3.13 -8.53 12.44
C ALA A 312 2.34 -8.74 13.72
N GLU A 313 1.86 -9.95 13.95
CA GLU A 313 1.17 -10.34 15.19
C GLU A 313 2.06 -10.15 16.41
N ARG A 314 3.30 -10.70 16.36
CA ARG A 314 4.25 -10.56 17.46
C ARG A 314 4.57 -9.11 17.79
N LEU A 315 4.77 -8.28 16.75
CA LEU A 315 5.01 -6.85 16.94
C LEU A 315 3.80 -6.16 17.56
N ARG A 316 2.59 -6.44 17.06
CA ARG A 316 1.34 -5.89 17.55
C ARG A 316 1.12 -6.23 19.02
N ASP A 317 1.11 -7.51 19.34
CA ASP A 317 0.88 -8.01 20.71
C ASP A 317 1.88 -7.37 21.68
N GLY A 318 3.17 -7.34 21.28
CA GLY A 318 4.21 -6.72 22.10
C GLY A 318 4.04 -5.21 22.31
N LEU A 319 3.62 -4.46 21.29
CA LEU A 319 3.35 -3.03 21.43
C LEU A 319 2.10 -2.76 22.29
N GLU A 320 1.05 -3.58 22.18
CA GLU A 320 -0.13 -3.51 23.02
C GLU A 320 0.19 -3.84 24.49
N ASP A 321 0.99 -4.88 24.74
CA ASP A 321 1.49 -5.23 26.09
C ASP A 321 2.34 -4.11 26.71
N LEU A 322 3.08 -3.35 25.90
CA LEU A 322 3.80 -2.16 26.33
C LEU A 322 2.88 -0.93 26.54
N GLY A 323 1.58 -1.08 26.28
CA GLY A 323 0.58 -0.04 26.50
C GLY A 323 0.57 1.07 25.43
N PHE A 324 0.99 0.77 24.19
CA PHE A 324 0.76 1.65 23.05
C PHE A 324 -0.66 1.48 22.50
N ALA A 325 -1.23 2.54 21.93
CA ALA A 325 -2.46 2.48 21.15
C ALA A 325 -2.13 2.00 19.74
N VAL A 326 -2.31 0.72 19.47
CA VAL A 326 -2.10 0.14 18.12
C VAL A 326 -3.40 0.23 17.34
N VAL A 327 -3.35 0.74 16.09
CA VAL A 327 -4.52 0.83 15.21
C VAL A 327 -4.80 -0.54 14.59
N GLY A 328 -6.10 -0.92 14.47
CA GLY A 328 -6.50 -2.26 14.03
C GLY A 328 -6.27 -3.33 15.13
N PRO A 329 -6.29 -4.62 14.86
CA PRO A 329 -6.65 -5.27 13.62
C PRO A 329 -8.15 -5.16 13.32
N GLN A 330 -8.52 -5.42 12.06
CA GLN A 330 -9.93 -5.42 11.70
C GLN A 330 -10.60 -6.70 12.18
N THR A 331 -11.71 -6.54 12.89
CA THR A 331 -12.62 -7.64 13.22
C THR A 331 -13.73 -7.73 12.20
N LEU A 332 -13.90 -8.89 11.60
CA LEU A 332 -15.02 -9.17 10.71
C LEU A 332 -16.00 -10.12 11.39
N PRO A 333 -17.31 -9.92 11.21
CA PRO A 333 -18.29 -10.93 11.59
C PRO A 333 -17.98 -12.23 10.82
N ALA A 334 -18.49 -13.35 11.34
CA ALA A 334 -18.37 -14.63 10.66
C ALA A 334 -19.07 -14.57 9.30
N ASP A 335 -18.30 -14.31 8.24
CA ASP A 335 -18.76 -14.31 6.87
C ASP A 335 -18.28 -15.60 6.18
N PRO A 336 -19.16 -16.39 5.56
CA PRO A 336 -18.79 -17.63 4.88
C PRO A 336 -17.84 -17.42 3.68
N GLY A 337 -17.74 -16.20 3.14
CA GLY A 337 -16.81 -15.86 2.05
C GLY A 337 -15.34 -15.76 2.48
N VAL A 338 -15.05 -15.43 3.74
CA VAL A 338 -13.68 -15.28 4.22
C VAL A 338 -12.96 -16.63 4.29
N GLN A 339 -11.77 -16.69 3.73
CA GLN A 339 -10.91 -17.89 3.77
C GLN A 339 -10.41 -18.16 5.20
N GLU A 340 -11.13 -19.02 5.95
CA GLU A 340 -10.89 -19.28 7.39
C GLU A 340 -9.47 -19.75 7.74
N HIS A 341 -8.81 -20.43 6.81
CA HIS A 341 -7.48 -21.00 7.01
C HIS A 341 -6.38 -20.23 6.28
N ALA A 342 -6.71 -19.06 5.73
CA ALA A 342 -5.69 -18.23 5.11
C ALA A 342 -4.75 -17.65 6.17
N PRO A 343 -3.46 -17.45 5.83
CA PRO A 343 -2.53 -16.76 6.70
C PRO A 343 -3.08 -15.40 7.16
N GLY A 344 -2.86 -15.05 8.44
CA GLY A 344 -3.34 -13.78 9.03
C GLY A 344 -4.80 -13.76 9.48
N VAL A 345 -5.58 -14.82 9.28
CA VAL A 345 -6.95 -14.93 9.81
C VAL A 345 -6.93 -15.67 11.15
N ARG A 346 -7.37 -15.00 12.20
CA ARG A 346 -7.59 -15.61 13.51
C ARG A 346 -9.08 -15.66 13.81
N THR A 347 -9.58 -16.79 14.25
CA THR A 347 -10.96 -16.95 14.69
C THR A 347 -10.95 -17.23 16.18
N ASP A 348 -11.63 -16.40 16.97
CA ASP A 348 -11.79 -16.60 18.40
C ASP A 348 -12.85 -17.67 18.73
N THR A 349 -13.01 -18.00 20.01
CA THR A 349 -13.98 -18.96 20.48
C THR A 349 -15.44 -18.55 20.27
N ALA A 350 -15.69 -17.27 19.98
CA ALA A 350 -17.01 -16.72 19.65
C ALA A 350 -17.28 -16.68 18.15
N GLY A 351 -16.30 -17.13 17.32
CA GLY A 351 -16.41 -17.10 15.85
C GLY A 351 -16.09 -15.74 15.23
N VAL A 352 -15.56 -14.80 16.01
CA VAL A 352 -15.13 -13.48 15.50
C VAL A 352 -13.77 -13.65 14.82
N ARG A 353 -13.67 -13.17 13.58
CA ARG A 353 -12.44 -13.24 12.80
C ARG A 353 -11.68 -11.92 12.89
N THR A 354 -10.41 -12.02 13.17
CA THR A 354 -9.46 -10.92 13.19
C THR A 354 -8.48 -11.09 12.03
N ILE A 355 -8.31 -10.05 11.20
CA ILE A 355 -7.38 -10.07 10.07
C ILE A 355 -6.17 -9.20 10.42
N VAL A 356 -4.99 -9.81 10.34
CA VAL A 356 -3.69 -9.17 10.55
C VAL A 356 -3.08 -8.81 9.19
N THR A 357 -2.51 -7.62 9.10
CA THR A 357 -1.72 -7.17 7.95
C THR A 357 -0.28 -6.87 8.38
N PRO A 358 0.68 -6.76 7.45
CA PRO A 358 2.06 -6.43 7.81
C PRO A 358 2.26 -5.02 8.37
N ILE A 359 1.22 -4.21 8.37
CA ILE A 359 1.23 -2.81 8.82
C ILE A 359 0.69 -2.76 10.24
N VAL A 360 1.48 -2.24 11.17
CA VAL A 360 1.17 -2.16 12.61
C VAL A 360 1.33 -0.70 13.06
N PRO A 361 0.32 0.16 12.85
CA PRO A 361 0.44 1.57 13.18
C PRO A 361 0.26 1.83 14.68
N VAL A 362 1.06 2.75 15.21
CA VAL A 362 1.03 3.18 16.62
C VAL A 362 0.53 4.61 16.67
N LEU A 363 -0.63 4.85 17.26
CA LEU A 363 -1.21 6.19 17.40
C LEU A 363 -0.40 7.03 18.38
N VAL A 364 -0.05 8.25 17.96
CA VAL A 364 0.62 9.27 18.80
C VAL A 364 -0.27 10.48 18.99
N GLY A 365 -1.09 10.82 17.99
CA GLY A 365 -2.10 11.86 18.02
C GLY A 365 -1.60 13.25 17.61
N ASP A 366 -0.42 13.66 18.02
CA ASP A 366 0.17 14.97 17.73
C ASP A 366 1.37 14.84 16.79
N ASP A 367 1.42 15.66 15.73
CA ASP A 367 2.45 15.58 14.68
C ASP A 367 3.87 15.86 15.23
N TRP A 368 4.03 16.82 16.14
CA TRP A 368 5.32 17.15 16.71
C TRP A 368 5.80 16.06 17.67
N LYS A 369 4.90 15.57 18.53
CA LYS A 369 5.20 14.43 19.41
C LYS A 369 5.60 13.19 18.60
N ALA A 370 4.93 12.93 17.47
CA ALA A 370 5.27 11.82 16.58
C ALA A 370 6.67 11.97 15.98
N ALA A 371 7.06 13.19 15.57
CA ALA A 371 8.41 13.47 15.07
C ALA A 371 9.48 13.30 16.15
N VAL A 372 9.23 13.77 17.37
CA VAL A 372 10.17 13.61 18.51
C VAL A 372 10.30 12.13 18.93
N LEU A 373 9.17 11.40 19.00
CA LEU A 373 9.18 9.98 19.32
C LEU A 373 9.89 9.16 18.25
N TRP A 374 9.65 9.52 16.97
CA TRP A 374 10.38 8.92 15.83
C TRP A 374 11.89 9.10 16.00
N LYS A 375 12.35 10.34 16.33
CA LYS A 375 13.79 10.61 16.50
C LYS A 375 14.39 9.81 17.65
N ALA A 376 13.68 9.70 18.76
CA ALA A 376 14.14 8.88 19.88
C ALA A 376 14.30 7.41 19.52
N LEU A 377 13.35 6.82 18.75
CA LEU A 377 13.45 5.45 18.22
C LEU A 377 14.59 5.33 17.21
N TYR A 378 14.73 6.30 16.31
CA TYR A 378 15.79 6.32 15.31
C TYR A 378 17.17 6.32 15.94
N ASP A 379 17.41 7.16 16.94
CA ASP A 379 18.68 7.23 17.68
C ASP A 379 18.95 5.96 18.49
N ALA A 380 17.87 5.32 18.98
CA ALA A 380 17.95 4.06 19.71
C ALA A 380 18.08 2.82 18.79
N GLY A 381 18.20 3.01 17.46
CA GLY A 381 18.47 1.93 16.50
C GLY A 381 17.25 1.27 15.90
N VAL A 382 16.08 1.93 15.90
CA VAL A 382 14.87 1.44 15.23
C VAL A 382 14.36 2.49 14.24
N PHE A 383 14.27 2.14 12.96
CA PHE A 383 13.66 2.98 11.94
C PHE A 383 12.18 2.60 11.73
N VAL A 384 11.32 3.59 11.82
CA VAL A 384 9.88 3.52 11.50
C VAL A 384 9.51 4.68 10.58
N ASN A 385 8.38 4.61 9.88
CA ASN A 385 7.84 5.78 9.19
C ASN A 385 6.93 6.58 10.11
N THR A 386 6.73 7.87 9.80
CA THR A 386 5.70 8.70 10.43
C THR A 386 4.57 8.95 9.43
N ALA A 387 3.33 8.87 9.90
CA ALA A 387 2.16 9.37 9.18
C ALA A 387 1.68 10.64 9.91
N LEU A 388 1.92 11.79 9.30
CA LEU A 388 1.60 13.11 9.82
C LEU A 388 0.54 13.78 8.95
N HIS A 389 -0.13 14.82 9.44
CA HIS A 389 -1.04 15.62 8.61
C HIS A 389 -0.29 16.15 7.36
N PRO A 390 -0.86 16.11 6.15
CA PRO A 390 -2.22 15.70 5.77
C PRO A 390 -2.37 14.22 5.34
N ALA A 391 -1.36 13.37 5.53
CA ALA A 391 -1.49 11.94 5.22
C ALA A 391 -2.48 11.24 6.15
N VAL A 392 -2.70 11.81 7.33
CA VAL A 392 -3.73 11.42 8.31
C VAL A 392 -4.50 12.66 8.77
N PRO A 393 -5.73 12.53 9.28
CA PRO A 393 -6.49 13.65 9.84
C PRO A 393 -5.73 14.33 11.00
N PRO A 394 -6.02 15.61 11.30
CA PRO A 394 -5.51 16.27 12.50
C PRO A 394 -5.85 15.47 13.76
N GLY A 395 -4.87 15.24 14.62
CA GLY A 395 -5.01 14.38 15.80
C GLY A 395 -4.81 12.88 15.52
N GLY A 396 -4.57 12.50 14.29
CA GLY A 396 -4.34 11.12 13.86
C GLY A 396 -2.87 10.77 13.60
N ALA A 397 -1.92 11.61 14.03
CA ALA A 397 -0.50 11.33 13.82
C ALA A 397 -0.08 9.99 14.41
N MET A 398 0.67 9.20 13.66
CA MET A 398 1.08 7.87 14.06
C MET A 398 2.49 7.52 13.60
N LEU A 399 3.11 6.57 14.30
CA LEU A 399 4.26 5.84 13.78
C LEU A 399 3.72 4.67 12.96
N ARG A 400 4.01 4.67 11.68
CA ARG A 400 3.63 3.57 10.78
C ARG A 400 4.75 2.54 10.77
N THR A 401 4.58 1.46 11.51
CA THR A 401 5.50 0.32 11.47
C THR A 401 5.02 -0.72 10.47
N SER A 402 5.96 -1.43 9.87
CA SER A 402 5.72 -2.56 8.98
C SER A 402 6.83 -3.59 9.11
N VAL A 403 6.50 -4.85 8.89
CA VAL A 403 7.43 -5.97 9.03
C VAL A 403 7.67 -6.67 7.70
N MET A 404 8.73 -7.48 7.67
CA MET A 404 9.10 -8.35 6.55
C MET A 404 9.09 -9.81 7.01
N ALA A 405 8.84 -10.73 6.08
CA ALA A 405 8.93 -12.18 6.34
C ALA A 405 10.33 -12.63 6.81
N THR A 406 11.34 -11.85 6.49
CA THR A 406 12.73 -12.09 6.87
C THR A 406 13.11 -11.56 8.25
N HIS A 407 12.21 -10.87 8.96
CA HIS A 407 12.41 -10.60 10.39
C HIS A 407 12.34 -11.91 11.18
N ASP A 408 13.31 -12.12 12.07
CA ASP A 408 13.23 -13.18 13.07
C ASP A 408 12.61 -12.67 14.38
N SER A 409 12.20 -13.61 15.23
CA SER A 409 11.61 -13.27 16.53
C SER A 409 12.56 -12.44 17.40
N SER A 410 13.87 -12.67 17.31
CA SER A 410 14.87 -11.96 18.11
C SER A 410 14.99 -10.49 17.68
N THR A 411 14.86 -10.22 16.39
CA THR A 411 14.87 -8.86 15.84
C THR A 411 13.63 -8.08 16.28
N ILE A 412 12.44 -8.72 16.24
CA ILE A 412 11.21 -8.10 16.76
C ILE A 412 11.31 -7.85 18.27
N ASP A 413 11.84 -8.79 19.05
CA ASP A 413 12.00 -8.63 20.50
C ASP A 413 12.98 -7.51 20.86
N ARG A 414 14.07 -7.35 20.10
CA ARG A 414 15.01 -6.24 20.24
C ARG A 414 14.32 -4.89 19.96
N ALA A 415 13.51 -4.85 18.90
CA ALA A 415 12.73 -3.65 18.59
C ALA A 415 11.74 -3.31 19.71
N LEU A 416 10.99 -4.29 20.23
CA LEU A 416 10.08 -4.12 21.35
C LEU A 416 10.80 -3.63 22.62
N GLY A 417 11.99 -4.17 22.91
CA GLY A 417 12.84 -3.68 24.00
C GLY A 417 13.23 -2.20 23.85
N THR A 418 13.53 -1.79 22.61
CA THR A 418 13.80 -0.37 22.29
C THR A 418 12.56 0.49 22.46
N PHE A 419 11.39 0.04 21.95
CA PHE A 419 10.12 0.76 22.15
C PHE A 419 9.80 0.94 23.65
N ALA A 420 10.01 -0.08 24.48
CA ALA A 420 9.78 -0.01 25.92
C ALA A 420 10.66 1.03 26.60
N ALA A 421 11.96 1.06 26.28
CA ALA A 421 12.91 2.02 26.84
C ALA A 421 12.58 3.45 26.41
N VAL A 422 12.40 3.65 25.10
CA VAL A 422 12.07 4.95 24.52
C VAL A 422 10.74 5.50 25.05
N LYS A 423 9.70 4.66 25.15
CA LYS A 423 8.39 5.06 25.70
C LYS A 423 8.52 5.62 27.11
N ARG A 424 9.20 4.87 27.99
CA ARG A 424 9.40 5.28 29.39
C ARG A 424 10.06 6.67 29.49
N ASP A 425 11.14 6.86 28.74
CA ASP A 425 11.93 8.07 28.80
C ASP A 425 11.17 9.23 28.15
N PHE A 426 10.49 9.00 27.03
CA PHE A 426 9.63 9.95 26.33
C PHE A 426 8.46 10.44 27.20
N GLU A 427 7.73 9.51 27.84
CA GLU A 427 6.58 9.85 28.67
C GLU A 427 6.97 10.66 29.92
N ALA A 428 8.17 10.41 30.45
CA ALA A 428 8.71 11.19 31.59
C ALA A 428 8.95 12.67 31.21
N GLU A 429 9.30 12.95 29.95
CA GLU A 429 9.63 14.29 29.48
C GLU A 429 8.44 15.00 28.80
N HIS A 430 7.68 14.28 27.98
CA HIS A 430 6.65 14.81 27.10
C HIS A 430 5.20 14.48 27.51
N GLY A 431 5.04 13.77 28.63
CA GLY A 431 3.75 13.27 29.12
C GLY A 431 3.26 12.02 28.36
N PRO A 432 2.14 11.44 28.80
CA PRO A 432 1.68 10.14 28.34
C PRO A 432 1.37 10.12 26.84
N LEU A 433 1.62 8.96 26.24
CA LEU A 433 1.15 8.60 24.90
C LEU A 433 -0.29 8.07 24.97
N PRO A 434 -1.04 8.09 23.85
CA PRO A 434 -2.33 7.42 23.78
C PRO A 434 -2.22 5.94 24.19
N GLY A 435 -3.09 5.49 25.09
CA GLY A 435 -3.15 4.11 25.55
C GLY A 435 -4.09 3.23 24.72
N PRO A 436 -4.09 1.90 24.96
CA PRO A 436 -4.97 0.96 24.26
C PRO A 436 -6.45 1.40 24.29
N GLY A 437 -7.14 1.22 23.16
CA GLY A 437 -8.54 1.62 22.97
C GLY A 437 -8.77 3.09 22.63
N THR A 438 -7.72 3.91 22.52
CA THR A 438 -7.80 5.27 21.93
C THR A 438 -7.98 5.15 20.41
N ARG A 439 -8.99 5.82 19.85
CA ARG A 439 -9.30 5.84 18.41
C ARG A 439 -9.27 7.27 17.87
#